data_41d72f092ae27a9c06f3d1d3f7e996d5
#
_entry.id   41d72f092ae27a9c06f3d1d3f7e996d5
#
_cell.length_a   1.000
_cell.length_b   1.000
_cell.length_c   1.000
_cell.angle_alpha   90.00
_cell.angle_beta   90.00
_cell.angle_gamma   90.00
#
_symmetry.space_group_name_H-M   'P 1'
#
loop_
_entity.id
_entity.type
_entity.pdbx_description
1 polymer ?
#
loop_
_entity_poly.entity_id
_entity_poly.type
_entity_poly.pdbx_seq_one_letter_code
_entity_poly.pdbx_strand_id
1 'polypeptide(L)'
;MQSVFEDLYSKKILEEEFGYTCFLQTLIDNRIPYKKTRIPSNMILLTEDTINTKVYFIEKGIVSLEKNKNVISFLGSNQIAGLNDYFMAEANLYTARVIETITAYEFNKEDIICSIIGMQEGWLYLYLNNRNHENVLIEKCNLMRGNGENRLKESLEQLGRYFGNEKEGVLRIPKCFTKKIIANYSNLSVRSVTHLCRKLVEAGFLAENSKSFVLLDKYGKIEPEVTTI
;
A
#
# COMPACT_ATOMS: atom_id res chain seq x y z
N MET A 1 2.57 -34.98 13.97
CA MET A 1 2.34 -34.15 15.17
C MET A 1 2.48 -32.71 14.72
N GLN A 2 1.37 -32.00 14.58
CA GLN A 2 1.40 -30.57 14.24
C GLN A 2 2.02 -29.83 15.44
N SER A 3 2.94 -28.94 15.17
CA SER A 3 3.64 -28.20 16.23
C SER A 3 2.66 -27.22 16.87
N VAL A 4 2.63 -27.13 18.20
CA VAL A 4 1.83 -26.11 18.92
C VAL A 4 2.19 -24.69 18.44
N PHE A 5 3.42 -24.48 17.98
CA PHE A 5 3.86 -23.24 17.37
C PHE A 5 3.17 -22.94 16.01
N GLU A 6 2.93 -23.98 15.19
CA GLU A 6 2.22 -23.81 13.91
C GLU A 6 0.76 -23.42 14.13
N ASP A 7 0.15 -23.90 15.21
CA ASP A 7 -1.23 -23.57 15.55
C ASP A 7 -1.33 -22.13 16.13
N LEU A 8 -0.38 -21.73 16.99
CA LEU A 8 -0.40 -20.41 17.66
C LEU A 8 0.08 -19.25 16.75
N TYR A 9 1.00 -19.52 15.82
CA TYR A 9 1.62 -18.52 14.95
C TYR A 9 1.33 -18.79 13.47
N SER A 10 0.18 -19.38 13.15
CA SER A 10 -0.25 -19.48 11.76
C SER A 10 -0.46 -18.07 11.17
N LYS A 11 -0.25 -17.91 9.87
CA LYS A 11 -0.43 -16.63 9.17
C LYS A 11 -1.79 -16.01 9.48
N LYS A 12 -2.84 -16.82 9.50
CA LYS A 12 -4.21 -16.39 9.79
C LYS A 12 -4.34 -15.79 11.19
N ILE A 13 -3.84 -16.49 12.23
CA ILE A 13 -3.91 -16.03 13.62
C ILE A 13 -3.10 -14.74 13.80
N LEU A 14 -1.88 -14.68 13.22
CA LEU A 14 -1.06 -13.48 13.29
C LEU A 14 -1.75 -12.27 12.64
N GLU A 15 -2.39 -12.44 11.48
CA GLU A 15 -3.12 -11.36 10.81
C GLU A 15 -4.38 -10.94 11.60
N GLU A 16 -5.09 -11.88 12.22
CA GLU A 16 -6.27 -11.61 13.05
C GLU A 16 -5.89 -10.89 14.36
N GLU A 17 -4.82 -11.30 15.04
CA GLU A 17 -4.45 -10.79 16.36
C GLU A 17 -3.47 -9.62 16.34
N PHE A 18 -2.62 -9.52 15.33
CA PHE A 18 -1.58 -8.48 15.21
C PHE A 18 -1.71 -7.64 13.95
N GLY A 19 -2.80 -7.78 13.19
CA GLY A 19 -3.06 -6.97 12.01
C GLY A 19 -3.38 -5.50 12.35
N TYR A 20 -3.56 -4.68 11.33
CA TYR A 20 -3.81 -3.24 11.44
C TYR A 20 -4.90 -2.87 12.46
N THR A 21 -6.05 -3.55 12.40
CA THR A 21 -7.20 -3.22 13.26
C THR A 21 -6.91 -3.47 14.73
N CYS A 22 -6.32 -4.64 15.06
CA CYS A 22 -5.92 -4.96 16.42
C CYS A 22 -4.82 -4.02 16.91
N PHE A 23 -3.85 -3.69 16.06
CA PHE A 23 -2.79 -2.76 16.42
C PHE A 23 -3.35 -1.39 16.76
N LEU A 24 -4.19 -0.81 15.89
CA LEU A 24 -4.82 0.48 16.15
C LEU A 24 -5.66 0.46 17.43
N GLN A 25 -6.47 -0.60 17.63
CA GLN A 25 -7.30 -0.75 18.83
C GLN A 25 -6.44 -0.84 20.08
N THR A 26 -5.37 -1.63 20.06
CA THR A 26 -4.43 -1.77 21.18
C THR A 26 -3.81 -0.43 21.57
N LEU A 27 -3.42 0.40 20.62
CA LEU A 27 -2.89 1.74 20.91
C LEU A 27 -3.94 2.65 21.55
N ILE A 28 -5.19 2.58 21.06
CA ILE A 28 -6.32 3.34 21.62
C ILE A 28 -6.64 2.89 23.06
N ASP A 29 -6.72 1.59 23.30
CA ASP A 29 -7.02 1.01 24.60
C ASP A 29 -5.93 1.32 25.63
N ASN A 30 -4.67 1.35 25.19
CA ASN A 30 -3.53 1.81 25.98
C ASN A 30 -3.46 3.33 26.14
N ARG A 31 -4.46 4.06 25.66
CA ARG A 31 -4.58 5.54 25.75
C ARG A 31 -3.40 6.29 25.17
N ILE A 32 -2.79 5.73 24.11
CA ILE A 32 -1.72 6.45 23.39
C ILE A 32 -2.35 7.67 22.68
N PRO A 33 -1.81 8.88 22.89
CA PRO A 33 -2.37 10.08 22.29
C PRO A 33 -2.34 10.04 20.76
N TYR A 34 -3.46 10.36 20.13
CA TYR A 34 -3.58 10.44 18.67
C TYR A 34 -4.47 11.58 18.22
N LYS A 35 -4.34 11.95 16.96
CA LYS A 35 -5.22 12.89 16.27
C LYS A 35 -5.81 12.24 15.03
N LYS A 36 -7.14 12.13 14.97
CA LYS A 36 -7.79 11.76 13.70
C LYS A 36 -7.80 13.00 12.79
N THR A 37 -7.17 12.88 11.62
CA THR A 37 -6.95 14.01 10.71
C THR A 37 -7.34 13.65 9.29
N ARG A 38 -7.77 14.67 8.53
CA ARG A 38 -8.00 14.56 7.08
C ARG A 38 -6.93 15.36 6.36
N ILE A 39 -6.15 14.70 5.51
CA ILE A 39 -5.02 15.30 4.82
C ILE A 39 -5.29 15.30 3.31
N PRO A 40 -5.27 16.47 2.66
CA PRO A 40 -5.61 16.60 1.25
C PRO A 40 -4.54 15.99 0.34
N SER A 41 -4.90 15.70 -0.91
CA SER A 41 -3.98 15.24 -1.93
C SER A 41 -2.83 16.23 -2.17
N ASN A 42 -1.69 15.71 -2.62
CA ASN A 42 -0.41 16.40 -2.84
C ASN A 42 0.38 16.80 -1.58
N MET A 43 -0.15 16.57 -0.38
CA MET A 43 0.62 16.77 0.86
C MET A 43 1.66 15.66 1.03
N ILE A 44 2.80 16.02 1.62
CA ILE A 44 3.85 15.08 2.01
C ILE A 44 3.67 14.78 3.50
N LEU A 45 3.57 13.49 3.84
CA LEU A 45 3.50 13.01 5.23
C LEU A 45 4.89 12.81 5.81
N LEU A 46 5.78 12.23 5.00
CA LEU A 46 7.15 11.86 5.36
C LEU A 46 8.08 12.28 4.22
N THR A 47 9.26 12.75 4.55
CA THR A 47 10.29 13.11 3.57
C THR A 47 11.46 12.13 3.69
N GLU A 48 11.92 11.56 2.57
CA GLU A 48 13.12 10.71 2.55
C GLU A 48 14.33 11.46 3.11
N ASP A 49 15.25 10.70 3.69
CA ASP A 49 16.50 11.18 4.28
C ASP A 49 16.32 12.21 5.44
N THR A 50 15.11 12.28 6.04
CA THR A 50 14.82 13.07 7.25
C THR A 50 14.34 12.17 8.39
N ILE A 51 14.60 12.58 9.63
CA ILE A 51 14.10 11.86 10.82
C ILE A 51 12.59 12.03 10.92
N ASN A 52 11.89 10.92 11.10
CA ASN A 52 10.44 10.89 11.24
C ASN A 52 10.01 10.75 12.71
N THR A 53 9.09 11.60 13.13
CA THR A 53 8.48 11.56 14.46
C THR A 53 7.00 11.18 14.45
N LYS A 54 6.41 10.94 13.26
CA LYS A 54 4.99 10.69 13.12
C LYS A 54 4.70 9.37 12.43
N VAL A 55 3.63 8.72 12.86
CA VAL A 55 3.09 7.51 12.25
C VAL A 55 1.63 7.75 11.89
N TYR A 56 1.23 7.31 10.71
CA TYR A 56 -0.11 7.48 10.18
C TYR A 56 -0.76 6.13 9.92
N PHE A 57 -1.80 5.81 10.67
CA PHE A 57 -2.69 4.68 10.40
C PHE A 57 -3.77 5.15 9.41
N ILE A 58 -3.69 4.67 8.17
CA ILE A 58 -4.56 5.13 7.08
C ILE A 58 -5.90 4.40 7.16
N GLU A 59 -6.96 5.14 7.45
CA GLU A 59 -8.34 4.61 7.45
C GLU A 59 -8.93 4.62 6.03
N LYS A 60 -8.62 5.65 5.23
CA LYS A 60 -9.14 5.84 3.87
C LYS A 60 -8.20 6.69 3.03
N GLY A 61 -8.25 6.47 1.71
CA GLY A 61 -7.46 7.22 0.72
C GLY A 61 -6.17 6.51 0.36
N ILE A 62 -5.29 7.17 -0.40
CA ILE A 62 -4.11 6.53 -1.00
C ILE A 62 -2.88 7.45 -0.88
N VAL A 63 -1.76 6.83 -0.52
CA VAL A 63 -0.43 7.45 -0.38
C VAL A 63 0.54 6.75 -1.33
N SER A 64 1.35 7.48 -2.08
CA SER A 64 2.50 6.93 -2.81
C SER A 64 3.74 6.94 -1.92
N LEU A 65 4.53 5.87 -1.98
CA LEU A 65 5.88 5.81 -1.43
C LEU A 65 6.88 6.02 -2.55
N GLU A 66 7.73 7.03 -2.39
CA GLU A 66 8.65 7.50 -3.43
C GLU A 66 10.10 7.47 -2.92
N LYS A 67 11.03 6.97 -3.72
CA LYS A 67 12.49 7.10 -3.47
C LYS A 67 13.14 7.77 -4.67
N ASN A 68 13.88 8.87 -4.43
CA ASN A 68 14.48 9.67 -5.51
C ASN A 68 13.43 10.06 -6.58
N LYS A 69 12.22 10.47 -6.16
CA LYS A 69 11.06 10.82 -7.00
C LYS A 69 10.48 9.65 -7.83
N ASN A 70 10.95 8.42 -7.62
CA ASN A 70 10.40 7.23 -8.26
C ASN A 70 9.41 6.56 -7.31
N VAL A 71 8.22 6.27 -7.81
CA VAL A 71 7.20 5.55 -7.04
C VAL A 71 7.63 4.09 -6.89
N ILE A 72 7.80 3.66 -5.64
CA ILE A 72 8.15 2.27 -5.29
C ILE A 72 6.91 1.44 -4.95
N SER A 73 5.96 2.03 -4.22
CA SER A 73 4.72 1.35 -3.85
C SER A 73 3.64 2.36 -3.49
N PHE A 74 2.49 1.86 -3.07
CA PHE A 74 1.37 2.65 -2.57
C PHE A 74 0.87 2.05 -1.26
N LEU A 75 0.33 2.92 -0.40
CA LEU A 75 -0.40 2.54 0.80
C LEU A 75 -1.86 2.96 0.65
N GLY A 76 -2.76 2.11 1.11
CA GLY A 76 -4.19 2.35 1.12
C GLY A 76 -4.81 2.22 2.50
N SER A 77 -6.12 1.97 2.54
CA SER A 77 -6.83 1.70 3.79
C SER A 77 -6.23 0.50 4.52
N ASN A 78 -6.23 0.57 5.85
CA ASN A 78 -5.67 -0.46 6.75
C ASN A 78 -4.15 -0.67 6.60
N GLN A 79 -3.42 0.36 6.18
CA GLN A 79 -1.96 0.34 6.10
C GLN A 79 -1.35 1.50 6.89
N ILE A 80 -0.08 1.37 7.26
CA ILE A 80 0.61 2.28 8.16
C ILE A 80 1.78 2.93 7.44
N ALA A 81 1.88 4.26 7.53
CA ALA A 81 3.02 5.02 7.03
C ALA A 81 3.88 5.53 8.20
N GLY A 82 5.19 5.40 8.10
CA GLY A 82 6.16 5.95 9.07
C GLY A 82 6.57 5.00 10.19
N LEU A 83 6.26 3.71 10.08
CA LEU A 83 6.62 2.70 11.09
C LEU A 83 7.68 1.70 10.58
N ASN A 84 8.34 1.98 9.46
CA ASN A 84 9.34 1.05 8.90
C ASN A 84 10.73 1.23 9.52
N ASP A 85 11.00 2.39 10.10
CA ASP A 85 12.26 2.73 10.75
C ASP A 85 12.03 2.68 12.26
N TYR A 86 12.52 1.63 12.93
CA TYR A 86 12.26 1.40 14.36
C TYR A 86 13.16 2.24 15.25
N PHE A 87 14.32 2.61 14.76
CA PHE A 87 15.26 3.41 15.50
C PHE A 87 14.92 4.89 15.35
N MET A 88 14.78 5.57 16.47
CA MET A 88 14.36 6.98 16.52
C MET A 88 15.31 7.94 15.79
N ALA A 89 16.55 7.51 15.57
CA ALA A 89 17.59 8.31 14.91
C ALA A 89 17.78 7.97 13.42
N GLU A 90 17.02 7.02 12.88
CA GLU A 90 17.10 6.68 11.46
C GLU A 90 16.28 7.61 10.59
N ALA A 91 16.85 7.96 9.44
CA ALA A 91 16.15 8.76 8.44
C ALA A 91 15.17 7.91 7.65
N ASN A 92 14.05 8.50 7.22
CA ASN A 92 13.08 7.81 6.37
C ASN A 92 13.72 7.28 5.09
N LEU A 93 13.40 6.04 4.75
CA LEU A 93 13.84 5.41 3.51
C LEU A 93 13.15 6.01 2.27
N TYR A 94 11.97 6.60 2.44
CA TYR A 94 11.15 7.08 1.34
C TYR A 94 10.33 8.34 1.71
N THR A 95 9.92 9.07 0.70
CA THR A 95 8.90 10.12 0.79
C THR A 95 7.52 9.49 0.68
N ALA A 96 6.63 9.78 1.64
CA ALA A 96 5.22 9.40 1.59
C ALA A 96 4.37 10.60 1.16
N ARG A 97 3.75 10.51 -0.02
CA ARG A 97 2.93 11.56 -0.61
C ARG A 97 1.48 11.14 -0.76
N VAL A 98 0.56 11.94 -0.30
CA VAL A 98 -0.88 11.73 -0.47
C VAL A 98 -1.26 11.94 -1.93
N ILE A 99 -1.76 10.90 -2.62
CA ILE A 99 -2.26 11.00 -4.00
C ILE A 99 -3.79 11.06 -4.07
N GLU A 100 -4.47 10.53 -3.06
CA GLU A 100 -5.90 10.71 -2.82
C GLU A 100 -6.09 11.17 -1.38
N THR A 101 -6.96 12.16 -1.13
CA THR A 101 -7.23 12.68 0.23
C THR A 101 -7.41 11.53 1.21
N ILE A 102 -6.59 11.50 2.25
CA ILE A 102 -6.64 10.47 3.29
C ILE A 102 -7.39 10.94 4.54
N THR A 103 -7.98 9.98 5.24
CA THR A 103 -8.32 10.08 6.66
C THR A 103 -7.40 9.13 7.40
N ALA A 104 -6.71 9.62 8.43
CA ALA A 104 -5.73 8.83 9.16
C ALA A 104 -5.72 9.17 10.65
N TYR A 105 -5.27 8.22 11.47
CA TYR A 105 -4.91 8.43 12.86
C TYR A 105 -3.41 8.74 12.92
N GLU A 106 -3.07 9.96 13.32
CA GLU A 106 -1.70 10.43 13.49
C GLU A 106 -1.27 10.21 14.94
N PHE A 107 -0.19 9.49 15.14
CA PHE A 107 0.45 9.23 16.42
C PHE A 107 1.87 9.80 16.46
N ASN A 108 2.41 10.00 17.66
CA ASN A 108 3.84 10.19 17.85
C ASN A 108 4.52 8.79 17.76
N LYS A 109 5.59 8.70 16.98
CA LYS A 109 6.33 7.44 16.76
C LYS A 109 6.92 6.89 18.07
N GLU A 110 7.47 7.77 18.91
CA GLU A 110 8.06 7.40 20.19
C GLU A 110 7.03 6.74 21.11
N ASP A 111 5.83 7.30 21.20
CA ASP A 111 4.76 6.76 22.04
C ASP A 111 4.34 5.35 21.60
N ILE A 112 4.26 5.12 20.27
CA ILE A 112 3.99 3.79 19.72
C ILE A 112 5.10 2.81 20.09
N ILE A 113 6.37 3.17 19.85
CA ILE A 113 7.52 2.29 20.11
C ILE A 113 7.61 1.96 21.60
N CYS A 114 7.46 2.94 22.50
CA CYS A 114 7.42 2.70 23.95
C CYS A 114 6.29 1.76 24.35
N SER A 115 5.09 1.92 23.75
CA SER A 115 3.96 1.01 24.00
C SER A 115 4.27 -0.43 23.57
N ILE A 116 4.82 -0.61 22.36
CA ILE A 116 5.16 -1.93 21.80
C ILE A 116 6.22 -2.65 22.64
N ILE A 117 7.27 -1.94 23.06
CA ILE A 117 8.36 -2.50 23.89
C ILE A 117 7.82 -3.01 25.23
N GLY A 118 6.78 -2.38 25.76
CA GLY A 118 6.12 -2.80 26.99
C GLY A 118 5.25 -4.06 26.87
N MET A 119 5.00 -4.56 25.66
CA MET A 119 4.15 -5.73 25.39
C MET A 119 4.99 -6.98 25.13
N GLN A 120 4.59 -8.13 25.66
CA GLN A 120 5.31 -9.40 25.47
C GLN A 120 5.49 -9.78 24.01
N GLU A 121 4.48 -9.56 23.16
CA GLU A 121 4.44 -9.89 21.74
C GLU A 121 4.31 -8.65 20.83
N GLY A 122 4.56 -7.46 21.37
CA GLY A 122 4.41 -6.20 20.64
C GLY A 122 5.25 -6.10 19.37
N TRP A 123 6.39 -6.79 19.31
CA TRP A 123 7.24 -6.87 18.12
C TRP A 123 6.53 -7.51 16.91
N LEU A 124 5.47 -8.30 17.11
CA LEU A 124 4.70 -8.92 16.03
C LEU A 124 3.98 -7.86 15.17
N TYR A 125 3.54 -6.75 15.75
CA TYR A 125 2.97 -5.63 15.00
C TYR A 125 3.98 -5.06 14.01
N LEU A 126 5.23 -4.88 14.44
CA LEU A 126 6.32 -4.39 13.59
C LEU A 126 6.69 -5.42 12.52
N TYR A 127 6.79 -6.68 12.91
CA TYR A 127 7.10 -7.77 11.99
C TYR A 127 6.08 -7.87 10.86
N LEU A 128 4.78 -7.88 11.17
CA LEU A 128 3.73 -7.95 10.16
C LEU A 128 3.71 -6.73 9.26
N ASN A 129 3.86 -5.53 9.83
CA ASN A 129 3.94 -4.31 9.03
C ASN A 129 5.09 -4.39 8.02
N ASN A 130 6.29 -4.81 8.45
CA ASN A 130 7.44 -4.94 7.55
C ASN A 130 7.26 -6.05 6.53
N ARG A 131 6.74 -7.20 6.95
CA ARG A 131 6.47 -8.33 6.07
C ARG A 131 5.55 -7.93 4.91
N ASN A 132 4.53 -7.14 5.19
CA ASN A 132 3.63 -6.62 4.17
C ASN A 132 4.35 -5.69 3.19
N HIS A 133 5.21 -4.80 3.69
CA HIS A 133 6.04 -3.95 2.83
C HIS A 133 7.01 -4.75 1.96
N GLU A 134 7.69 -5.77 2.52
CA GLU A 134 8.58 -6.65 1.77
C GLU A 134 7.86 -7.37 0.64
N ASN A 135 6.68 -7.92 0.88
CA ASN A 135 5.88 -8.60 -0.13
C ASN A 135 5.58 -7.67 -1.32
N VAL A 136 5.14 -6.44 -1.06
CA VAL A 136 4.88 -5.44 -2.11
C VAL A 136 6.15 -5.10 -2.90
N LEU A 137 7.30 -5.01 -2.25
CA LEU A 137 8.58 -4.76 -2.92
C LEU A 137 9.02 -5.95 -3.79
N ILE A 138 8.81 -7.18 -3.33
CA ILE A 138 9.09 -8.40 -4.11
C ILE A 138 8.20 -8.46 -5.34
N GLU A 139 6.90 -8.20 -5.21
CA GLU A 139 5.97 -8.11 -6.34
C GLU A 139 6.44 -7.04 -7.34
N LYS A 140 6.85 -5.87 -6.86
CA LYS A 140 7.39 -4.81 -7.70
C LYS A 140 8.66 -5.24 -8.44
N CYS A 141 9.58 -5.93 -7.78
CA CYS A 141 10.80 -6.46 -8.40
C CYS A 141 10.46 -7.46 -9.53
N ASN A 142 9.48 -8.33 -9.31
CA ASN A 142 9.03 -9.30 -10.31
C ASN A 142 8.41 -8.58 -11.52
N LEU A 143 7.53 -7.61 -11.28
CA LEU A 143 6.91 -6.80 -12.31
C LEU A 143 7.97 -6.11 -13.19
N MET A 144 9.08 -5.64 -12.62
CA MET A 144 10.14 -4.94 -13.38
C MET A 144 10.91 -5.85 -14.34
N ARG A 145 10.81 -7.17 -14.24
CA ARG A 145 11.47 -8.13 -15.14
C ARG A 145 10.77 -8.27 -16.50
N GLY A 146 9.48 -7.89 -16.59
CA GLY A 146 8.69 -7.95 -17.80
C GLY A 146 9.09 -6.92 -18.86
N ASN A 147 8.65 -7.13 -20.10
CA ASN A 147 8.71 -6.10 -21.13
C ASN A 147 7.76 -4.92 -20.82
N GLY A 148 7.83 -3.82 -21.55
CA GLY A 148 7.06 -2.62 -21.27
C GLY A 148 5.54 -2.83 -21.25
N GLU A 149 5.02 -3.70 -22.12
CA GLU A 149 3.60 -4.02 -22.21
C GLU A 149 3.14 -4.85 -21.02
N ASN A 150 3.88 -5.90 -20.67
CA ASN A 150 3.61 -6.73 -19.48
C ASN A 150 3.70 -5.91 -18.20
N ARG A 151 4.74 -5.07 -18.05
CA ARG A 151 4.87 -4.17 -16.89
C ARG A 151 3.65 -3.27 -16.71
N LEU A 152 3.14 -2.69 -17.81
CA LEU A 152 1.95 -1.85 -17.72
C LEU A 152 0.73 -2.67 -17.34
N LYS A 153 0.51 -3.81 -18.00
CA LYS A 153 -0.63 -4.68 -17.74
C LYS A 153 -0.65 -5.16 -16.30
N GLU A 154 0.44 -5.76 -15.83
CA GLU A 154 0.59 -6.25 -14.47
C GLU A 154 0.47 -5.12 -13.43
N SER A 155 1.02 -3.91 -13.72
CA SER A 155 0.83 -2.73 -12.85
C SER A 155 -0.65 -2.37 -12.71
N LEU A 156 -1.40 -2.38 -13.80
CA LEU A 156 -2.83 -2.07 -13.78
C LEU A 156 -3.64 -3.16 -13.05
N GLU A 157 -3.31 -4.43 -13.25
CA GLU A 157 -3.93 -5.54 -12.52
C GLU A 157 -3.66 -5.44 -11.02
N GLN A 158 -2.42 -5.17 -10.62
CA GLN A 158 -2.04 -4.99 -9.21
C GLN A 158 -2.77 -3.79 -8.58
N LEU A 159 -2.76 -2.63 -9.25
CA LEU A 159 -3.48 -1.45 -8.76
C LEU A 159 -5.00 -1.67 -8.71
N GLY A 160 -5.54 -2.43 -9.65
CA GLY A 160 -6.94 -2.85 -9.64
C GLY A 160 -7.27 -3.72 -8.43
N ARG A 161 -6.43 -4.70 -8.15
CA ARG A 161 -6.59 -5.64 -7.02
C ARG A 161 -6.54 -4.94 -5.67
N TYR A 162 -5.57 -4.05 -5.46
CA TYR A 162 -5.38 -3.38 -4.16
C TYR A 162 -6.29 -2.16 -3.94
N PHE A 163 -6.62 -1.42 -4.99
CA PHE A 163 -7.29 -0.13 -4.88
C PHE A 163 -8.55 0.00 -5.72
N GLY A 164 -8.82 -0.99 -6.57
CA GLY A 164 -9.94 -0.97 -7.50
C GLY A 164 -11.30 -1.13 -6.83
N ASN A 165 -12.33 -0.67 -7.50
CA ASN A 165 -13.72 -0.91 -7.15
C ASN A 165 -14.35 -1.76 -8.24
N GLU A 166 -14.72 -2.98 -7.90
CA GLU A 166 -15.38 -3.91 -8.81
C GLU A 166 -16.89 -3.67 -8.78
N LYS A 167 -17.46 -3.45 -9.94
CA LYS A 167 -18.91 -3.39 -10.17
C LYS A 167 -19.25 -4.01 -11.51
N GLU A 168 -20.23 -4.91 -11.52
CA GLU A 168 -20.77 -5.52 -12.74
C GLU A 168 -19.70 -6.17 -13.64
N GLY A 169 -18.74 -6.90 -13.04
CA GLY A 169 -17.64 -7.54 -13.77
C GLY A 169 -16.62 -6.56 -14.36
N VAL A 170 -16.57 -5.34 -13.86
CA VAL A 170 -15.64 -4.30 -14.31
C VAL A 170 -14.86 -3.74 -13.13
N LEU A 171 -13.53 -3.80 -13.21
CA LEU A 171 -12.63 -3.31 -12.16
C LEU A 171 -12.18 -1.89 -12.49
N ARG A 172 -12.58 -0.92 -11.69
CA ARG A 172 -12.25 0.51 -11.87
C ARG A 172 -11.13 0.94 -10.94
N ILE A 173 -10.02 1.36 -11.51
CA ILE A 173 -8.89 1.94 -10.78
C ILE A 173 -9.23 3.39 -10.39
N PRO A 174 -8.93 3.84 -9.15
CA PRO A 174 -9.17 5.21 -8.71
C PRO A 174 -8.53 6.27 -9.63
N LYS A 175 -9.21 7.41 -9.79
CA LYS A 175 -8.76 8.48 -10.71
C LYS A 175 -7.43 9.12 -10.31
N CYS A 176 -7.03 9.02 -9.06
CA CYS A 176 -5.73 9.50 -8.57
C CYS A 176 -4.56 8.80 -9.27
N PHE A 177 -4.71 7.56 -9.75
CA PHE A 177 -3.73 6.86 -10.56
C PHE A 177 -3.71 7.40 -12.00
N THR A 178 -3.09 8.57 -12.17
CA THR A 178 -2.93 9.20 -13.49
C THR A 178 -1.92 8.44 -14.36
N LYS A 179 -1.95 8.66 -15.68
CA LYS A 179 -0.92 8.11 -16.59
C LYS A 179 0.51 8.47 -16.16
N LYS A 180 0.71 9.64 -15.54
CA LYS A 180 2.02 10.05 -15.01
C LYS A 180 2.46 9.18 -13.82
N ILE A 181 1.56 8.91 -12.89
CA ILE A 181 1.85 8.05 -11.73
C ILE A 181 2.11 6.62 -12.17
N ILE A 182 1.26 6.08 -13.07
CA ILE A 182 1.44 4.73 -13.61
C ILE A 182 2.73 4.61 -14.41
N ALA A 183 3.08 5.60 -15.22
CA ALA A 183 4.33 5.63 -15.97
C ALA A 183 5.55 5.57 -15.03
N ASN A 184 5.53 6.39 -13.97
CA ASN A 184 6.58 6.37 -12.96
C ASN A 184 6.63 5.01 -12.25
N TYR A 185 5.48 4.47 -11.80
CA TYR A 185 5.40 3.19 -11.11
C TYR A 185 5.87 2.02 -11.99
N SER A 186 5.47 1.94 -13.26
CA SER A 186 5.86 0.88 -14.20
C SER A 186 7.23 1.08 -14.85
N ASN A 187 7.96 2.15 -14.47
CA ASN A 187 9.23 2.56 -15.10
C ASN A 187 9.11 2.67 -16.63
N LEU A 188 8.10 3.42 -17.09
CA LEU A 188 7.82 3.72 -18.47
C LEU A 188 7.72 5.23 -18.69
N SER A 189 7.86 5.69 -19.93
CA SER A 189 7.51 7.08 -20.27
C SER A 189 5.99 7.24 -20.36
N VAL A 190 5.47 8.44 -20.08
CA VAL A 190 4.03 8.76 -20.25
C VAL A 190 3.58 8.51 -21.69
N ARG A 191 4.47 8.76 -22.67
CA ARG A 191 4.23 8.48 -24.09
C ARG A 191 4.08 6.97 -24.34
N SER A 192 4.96 6.16 -23.75
CA SER A 192 4.87 4.69 -23.83
C SER A 192 3.58 4.18 -23.22
N VAL A 193 3.22 4.65 -22.00
CA VAL A 193 1.95 4.27 -21.36
C VAL A 193 0.75 4.62 -22.24
N THR A 194 0.75 5.84 -22.87
CA THR A 194 -0.35 6.25 -23.74
C THR A 194 -0.46 5.36 -24.99
N HIS A 195 0.67 4.98 -25.58
CA HIS A 195 0.68 4.06 -26.72
C HIS A 195 0.23 2.65 -26.33
N LEU A 196 0.77 2.11 -25.25
CA LEU A 196 0.44 0.77 -24.76
C LEU A 196 -1.03 0.66 -24.30
N CYS A 197 -1.59 1.70 -23.70
CA CYS A 197 -3.03 1.72 -23.36
C CYS A 197 -3.91 1.54 -24.60
N ARG A 198 -3.55 2.10 -25.76
CA ARG A 198 -4.33 1.89 -27.00
C ARG A 198 -4.30 0.41 -27.40
N LYS A 199 -3.13 -0.22 -27.36
CA LYS A 199 -3.01 -1.66 -27.62
C LYS A 199 -3.83 -2.51 -26.65
N LEU A 200 -3.82 -2.15 -25.36
CA LEU A 200 -4.61 -2.86 -24.34
C LEU A 200 -6.13 -2.66 -24.53
N VAL A 201 -6.56 -1.52 -25.10
CA VAL A 201 -7.95 -1.30 -25.50
C VAL A 201 -8.30 -2.17 -26.71
N GLU A 202 -7.45 -2.20 -27.74
CA GLU A 202 -7.62 -3.04 -28.94
C GLU A 202 -7.66 -4.53 -28.57
N ALA A 203 -6.87 -4.95 -27.58
CA ALA A 203 -6.88 -6.30 -27.04
C ALA A 203 -8.08 -6.62 -26.14
N GLY A 204 -8.93 -5.62 -25.83
CA GLY A 204 -10.10 -5.79 -24.97
C GLY A 204 -9.78 -5.91 -23.47
N PHE A 205 -8.58 -5.54 -23.05
CA PHE A 205 -8.18 -5.53 -21.63
C PHE A 205 -8.61 -4.26 -20.91
N LEU A 206 -8.57 -3.11 -21.58
CA LEU A 206 -9.02 -1.82 -21.05
C LEU A 206 -10.28 -1.34 -21.79
N ALA A 207 -11.18 -0.66 -21.06
CA ALA A 207 -12.32 0.01 -21.69
C ALA A 207 -11.89 1.26 -22.45
N GLU A 208 -12.54 1.48 -23.60
CA GLU A 208 -12.32 2.66 -24.43
C GLU A 208 -12.88 3.93 -23.76
N ASN A 209 -12.22 5.08 -24.03
CA ASN A 209 -12.69 6.44 -23.66
C ASN A 209 -13.07 6.65 -22.18
N SER A 210 -12.49 5.90 -21.27
CA SER A 210 -12.74 6.05 -19.83
C SER A 210 -11.90 7.19 -19.23
N LYS A 211 -12.50 7.97 -18.32
CA LYS A 211 -11.80 9.00 -17.51
C LYS A 211 -10.86 8.41 -16.45
N SER A 212 -10.91 7.08 -16.25
CA SER A 212 -10.07 6.31 -15.33
C SER A 212 -9.71 4.99 -16.01
N PHE A 213 -8.71 4.28 -15.52
CA PHE A 213 -8.41 2.94 -16.01
C PHE A 213 -9.52 1.99 -15.57
N VAL A 214 -10.11 1.30 -16.54
CA VAL A 214 -11.19 0.35 -16.32
C VAL A 214 -10.79 -0.95 -16.99
N LEU A 215 -10.55 -1.98 -16.19
CA LEU A 215 -10.19 -3.31 -16.63
C LEU A 215 -11.47 -4.09 -16.93
N LEU A 216 -11.52 -4.77 -18.08
CA LEU A 216 -12.65 -5.57 -18.52
C LEU A 216 -12.44 -7.03 -18.15
N ASP A 217 -13.48 -7.68 -17.62
CA ASP A 217 -13.45 -9.03 -17.02
C ASP A 217 -13.27 -10.20 -18.02
N LYS A 218 -12.62 -9.98 -19.17
CA LYS A 218 -12.31 -11.08 -20.12
C LYS A 218 -11.07 -11.89 -19.75
N TYR A 219 -10.30 -11.45 -18.76
CA TYR A 219 -9.06 -12.10 -18.35
C TYR A 219 -9.17 -12.65 -16.93
N GLY A 220 -9.95 -13.74 -16.83
CA GLY A 220 -9.88 -14.68 -15.73
C GLY A 220 -10.37 -14.11 -14.40
N LYS A 221 -11.21 -14.86 -13.76
CA LYS A 221 -11.41 -14.83 -12.33
C LYS A 221 -10.09 -14.49 -11.65
N ILE A 222 -9.90 -13.22 -11.30
CA ILE A 222 -9.01 -12.88 -10.21
C ILE A 222 -9.76 -13.48 -9.02
N GLU A 223 -9.51 -14.78 -8.73
CA GLU A 223 -9.87 -15.28 -7.42
C GLU A 223 -9.25 -14.27 -6.47
N PRO A 224 -10.03 -13.64 -5.61
CA PRO A 224 -9.45 -12.91 -4.52
C PRO A 224 -8.69 -13.99 -3.72
N GLU A 225 -7.39 -14.15 -3.98
CA GLU A 225 -6.54 -14.58 -2.89
C GLU A 225 -6.90 -13.58 -1.80
N VAL A 226 -7.55 -14.10 -0.78
CA VAL A 226 -7.94 -13.36 0.41
C VAL A 226 -6.67 -12.73 0.94
N THR A 227 -6.31 -11.60 0.34
CA THR A 227 -5.32 -10.69 0.90
C THR A 227 -6.12 -9.87 1.89
N THR A 228 -6.52 -10.55 2.97
CA THR A 228 -6.79 -9.88 4.23
C THR A 228 -5.43 -9.32 4.64
N ILE A 229 -5.18 -8.07 4.23
CA ILE A 229 -4.06 -7.26 4.70
C ILE A 229 -4.40 -6.79 6.10
#